data_808e089c8a9870dc8fdd90f79b987961
#
_entry.id   808e089c8a9870dc8fdd90f79b987961
#
_cell.length_a   1.000
_cell.length_b   1.000
_cell.length_c   1.000
_cell.angle_alpha   90.00
_cell.angle_beta   90.00
_cell.angle_gamma   90.00
#
_symmetry.space_group_name_H-M   'P 1'
#
loop_
_entity.id
_entity.type
_entity.pdbx_description
1 polymer ?
#
loop_
_entity_poly.entity_id
_entity_poly.type
_entity_poly.pdbx_seq_one_letter_code
_entity_poly.pdbx_strand_id
1 'polypeptide(L)'
;MLGGLAYRFGYLSRRFVQHNSFHFSTTDKALAFGAYPFLPSLGLEETNPGCYHSGKWMAGSESLLSYNPHNNSPTASVNLATNDHYEQCIRAMESERDRWMLTPAPVRGEIVRLIGEELRKHKGELGSLISLEMGKIKVEGDGEVQEFIDTCDLACGLSRTMEGKIIPSERPGHFMLEQWNPLGLIGIITAFNFPCAPLGWNAAIALVCGDLMMWKGAPSTPLTSIAVTKIISRVLDRHGFSSVFTLC
;
A
#
# COMPACT_ATOMS: atom_id res chain seq x y z
N MET A 1 8.21 -59.86 -13.65
CA MET A 1 7.16 -59.35 -14.53
C MET A 1 6.42 -58.27 -13.79
N LEU A 2 6.75 -57.04 -14.05
CA LEU A 2 6.19 -55.85 -13.44
C LEU A 2 5.48 -55.08 -14.55
N GLY A 3 4.15 -55.06 -14.49
CA GLY A 3 3.31 -54.34 -15.45
C GLY A 3 3.16 -52.87 -14.98
N GLY A 4 3.62 -51.94 -15.79
CA GLY A 4 3.44 -50.50 -15.56
C GLY A 4 2.04 -50.03 -15.95
N LEU A 5 1.34 -49.39 -15.05
CA LEU A 5 0.12 -48.61 -15.34
C LEU A 5 0.53 -47.19 -15.76
N ALA A 6 0.36 -46.89 -17.03
CA ALA A 6 0.48 -45.54 -17.56
C ALA A 6 -0.89 -44.83 -17.40
N TYR A 7 -0.96 -43.79 -16.54
CA TYR A 7 -2.10 -42.89 -16.50
C TYR A 7 -2.05 -41.91 -17.69
N ARG A 8 -2.99 -42.08 -18.61
CA ARG A 8 -3.28 -41.08 -19.65
C ARG A 8 -4.07 -39.93 -19.06
N PHE A 9 -3.47 -38.76 -18.93
CA PHE A 9 -4.22 -37.51 -18.75
C PHE A 9 -4.83 -37.10 -20.09
N GLY A 10 -6.15 -37.15 -20.15
CA GLY A 10 -6.93 -36.68 -21.30
C GLY A 10 -6.90 -35.14 -21.37
N TYR A 11 -6.60 -34.64 -22.56
CA TYR A 11 -6.74 -33.23 -22.93
C TYR A 11 -8.23 -32.82 -22.83
N LEU A 12 -8.56 -32.01 -21.82
CA LEU A 12 -9.83 -31.32 -21.79
C LEU A 12 -9.70 -30.05 -22.65
N SER A 13 -10.51 -30.05 -23.71
CA SER A 13 -10.69 -28.98 -24.67
C SER A 13 -10.93 -27.63 -24.00
N ARG A 14 -10.14 -26.62 -24.40
CA ARG A 14 -10.39 -25.20 -24.11
C ARG A 14 -11.77 -24.82 -24.64
N ARG A 15 -12.77 -24.77 -23.78
CA ARG A 15 -13.97 -23.98 -24.07
C ARG A 15 -13.57 -22.50 -23.93
N PHE A 16 -13.56 -21.82 -25.04
CA PHE A 16 -13.55 -20.36 -25.11
C PHE A 16 -14.74 -19.85 -24.30
N VAL A 17 -14.50 -19.29 -23.15
CA VAL A 17 -15.45 -18.41 -22.48
C VAL A 17 -15.49 -17.15 -23.35
N GLN A 18 -16.54 -17.01 -24.17
CA GLN A 18 -16.86 -15.72 -24.78
C GLN A 18 -17.10 -14.73 -23.64
N HIS A 19 -16.14 -13.86 -23.39
CA HIS A 19 -16.40 -12.65 -22.62
C HIS A 19 -17.40 -11.84 -23.43
N ASN A 20 -18.66 -11.86 -23.02
CA ASN A 20 -19.60 -10.82 -23.39
C ASN A 20 -19.05 -9.52 -22.81
N SER A 21 -18.26 -8.81 -23.61
CA SER A 21 -17.94 -7.42 -23.35
C SER A 21 -19.27 -6.66 -23.44
N PHE A 22 -19.84 -6.35 -22.29
CA PHE A 22 -20.86 -5.33 -22.18
C PHE A 22 -20.21 -4.03 -22.63
N HIS A 23 -20.40 -3.68 -23.89
CA HIS A 23 -20.12 -2.34 -24.39
C HIS A 23 -21.15 -1.40 -23.76
N PHE A 24 -20.84 -0.87 -22.57
CA PHE A 24 -21.46 0.37 -22.17
C PHE A 24 -21.00 1.43 -23.17
N SER A 25 -21.96 2.03 -23.88
CA SER A 25 -21.70 3.21 -24.67
C SER A 25 -20.99 4.24 -23.78
N THR A 26 -19.69 4.37 -23.94
CA THR A 26 -18.92 5.47 -23.36
C THR A 26 -19.29 6.71 -24.15
N THR A 27 -20.44 7.33 -23.82
CA THR A 27 -20.52 8.77 -23.99
C THR A 27 -19.37 9.33 -23.17
N ASP A 28 -18.49 10.13 -23.79
CA ASP A 28 -17.40 10.86 -23.14
C ASP A 28 -17.96 11.72 -22.01
N LYS A 29 -18.18 11.12 -20.84
CA LYS A 29 -18.55 11.88 -19.66
C LYS A 29 -17.29 12.59 -19.21
N ALA A 30 -17.34 13.92 -19.16
CA ALA A 30 -16.26 14.71 -18.59
C ALA A 30 -15.95 14.24 -17.16
N LEU A 31 -14.67 14.30 -16.77
CA LEU A 31 -14.24 13.95 -15.43
C LEU A 31 -14.93 14.86 -14.41
N ALA A 32 -15.47 14.28 -13.35
CA ALA A 32 -16.12 15.00 -12.28
C ALA A 32 -15.13 15.53 -11.22
N PHE A 33 -13.83 15.54 -11.50
CA PHE A 33 -12.76 15.93 -10.59
C PHE A 33 -13.01 17.28 -9.91
N GLY A 34 -13.37 18.31 -10.70
CA GLY A 34 -13.64 19.66 -10.20
C GLY A 34 -14.84 19.78 -9.25
N ALA A 35 -15.71 18.76 -9.15
CA ALA A 35 -16.83 18.74 -8.23
C ALA A 35 -16.40 18.41 -6.78
N TYR A 36 -15.16 17.96 -6.57
CA TYR A 36 -14.66 17.47 -5.28
C TYR A 36 -13.42 18.24 -4.82
N PRO A 37 -13.57 19.36 -4.10
CA PRO A 37 -12.45 20.24 -3.72
C PRO A 37 -11.41 19.58 -2.79
N PHE A 38 -11.73 18.47 -2.16
CA PHE A 38 -10.77 17.70 -1.34
C PHE A 38 -9.77 16.88 -2.18
N LEU A 39 -10.02 16.63 -3.46
CA LEU A 39 -9.07 15.90 -4.31
C LEU A 39 -7.77 16.68 -4.52
N PRO A 40 -7.78 17.95 -4.96
CA PRO A 40 -6.56 18.74 -5.04
C PRO A 40 -5.85 18.94 -3.71
N SER A 41 -6.58 19.06 -2.58
CA SER A 41 -5.96 19.22 -1.26
C SER A 41 -5.16 17.98 -0.82
N LEU A 42 -5.51 16.80 -1.31
CA LEU A 42 -4.75 15.56 -1.16
C LEU A 42 -3.59 15.45 -2.16
N GLY A 43 -3.43 16.44 -3.05
CA GLY A 43 -2.42 16.46 -4.09
C GLY A 43 -2.78 15.61 -5.31
N LEU A 44 -4.04 15.25 -5.48
CA LEU A 44 -4.54 14.55 -6.67
C LEU A 44 -4.77 15.51 -7.82
N GLU A 45 -4.75 14.99 -9.04
CA GLU A 45 -4.97 15.67 -10.30
C GLU A 45 -6.02 14.91 -11.13
N GLU A 46 -6.47 15.48 -12.24
CA GLU A 46 -7.39 14.80 -13.17
C GLU A 46 -6.77 13.51 -13.73
N THR A 47 -5.46 13.53 -13.94
CA THR A 47 -4.68 12.35 -14.35
C THR A 47 -3.50 12.15 -13.38
N ASN A 48 -3.43 10.98 -12.78
CA ASN A 48 -2.45 10.69 -11.74
C ASN A 48 -1.48 9.58 -12.17
N PRO A 49 -0.20 9.66 -11.81
CA PRO A 49 0.72 8.53 -11.95
C PRO A 49 0.41 7.46 -10.91
N GLY A 50 0.41 6.19 -11.31
CA GLY A 50 0.04 5.05 -10.47
C GLY A 50 1.20 4.33 -9.79
N CYS A 51 2.44 4.80 -9.96
CA CYS A 51 3.62 4.18 -9.34
C CYS A 51 4.48 5.22 -8.63
N TYR A 52 5.02 4.84 -7.46
CA TYR A 52 5.91 5.70 -6.67
C TYR A 52 7.09 4.91 -6.10
N HIS A 53 8.31 5.43 -6.27
CA HIS A 53 9.51 5.04 -5.52
C HIS A 53 10.56 6.15 -5.51
N SER A 54 11.47 6.15 -4.55
CA SER A 54 12.64 7.03 -4.48
C SER A 54 12.30 8.52 -4.67
N GLY A 55 11.19 9.00 -4.12
CA GLY A 55 10.76 10.39 -4.26
C GLY A 55 10.14 10.73 -5.62
N LYS A 56 9.90 9.75 -6.50
CA LYS A 56 9.44 9.98 -7.87
C LYS A 56 8.14 9.25 -8.16
N TRP A 57 7.23 9.96 -8.82
CA TRP A 57 6.03 9.39 -9.39
C TRP A 57 6.25 8.99 -10.84
N MET A 58 5.77 7.81 -11.22
CA MET A 58 5.93 7.25 -12.56
C MET A 58 4.60 6.76 -13.11
N ALA A 59 4.50 6.76 -14.45
CA ALA A 59 3.29 6.43 -15.17
C ALA A 59 3.61 5.57 -16.40
N GLY A 60 2.87 4.51 -16.62
CA GLY A 60 2.86 3.76 -17.88
C GLY A 60 1.91 4.40 -18.90
N SER A 61 1.76 3.73 -20.02
CA SER A 61 0.87 4.18 -21.12
C SER A 61 -0.59 3.73 -20.93
N GLU A 62 -0.85 2.70 -20.15
CA GLU A 62 -2.21 2.24 -19.86
C GLU A 62 -2.82 3.08 -18.76
N SER A 63 -4.09 3.43 -18.91
CA SER A 63 -4.83 4.22 -17.93
C SER A 63 -6.09 3.51 -17.46
N LEU A 64 -6.48 3.81 -16.23
CA LEU A 64 -7.70 3.35 -15.58
C LEU A 64 -8.49 4.56 -15.08
N LEU A 65 -9.82 4.54 -15.27
CA LEU A 65 -10.71 5.54 -14.68
C LEU A 65 -11.19 5.10 -13.29
N SER A 66 -11.10 6.00 -12.33
CA SER A 66 -11.79 5.87 -11.05
C SER A 66 -13.20 6.41 -11.17
N TYR A 67 -14.18 5.69 -10.64
CA TYR A 67 -15.59 6.02 -10.72
C TYR A 67 -16.21 6.24 -9.36
N ASN A 68 -17.13 7.19 -9.28
CA ASN A 68 -18.04 7.30 -8.15
C ASN A 68 -19.12 6.22 -8.28
N PRO A 69 -19.18 5.21 -7.40
CA PRO A 69 -20.14 4.10 -7.49
C PRO A 69 -21.59 4.53 -7.31
N HIS A 70 -21.85 5.70 -6.72
CA HIS A 70 -23.20 6.22 -6.50
C HIS A 70 -23.91 6.60 -7.82
N ASN A 71 -23.17 7.16 -8.78
CA ASN A 71 -23.76 7.70 -10.02
C ASN A 71 -23.01 7.24 -11.28
N ASN A 72 -21.99 6.41 -11.13
CA ASN A 72 -21.12 5.92 -12.20
C ASN A 72 -20.50 7.06 -13.05
N SER A 73 -20.17 8.18 -12.39
CA SER A 73 -19.42 9.25 -13.03
C SER A 73 -17.91 9.02 -12.89
N PRO A 74 -17.11 9.17 -13.96
CA PRO A 74 -15.67 9.10 -13.86
C PRO A 74 -15.15 10.31 -13.06
N THR A 75 -14.32 10.03 -12.05
CA THR A 75 -13.80 11.04 -11.12
C THR A 75 -12.46 11.57 -11.58
N ALA A 76 -11.52 10.68 -11.84
CA ALA A 76 -10.17 10.98 -12.33
C ALA A 76 -9.60 9.75 -13.05
N SER A 77 -8.47 9.92 -13.73
CA SER A 77 -7.72 8.84 -14.36
C SER A 77 -6.42 8.55 -13.62
N VAL A 78 -5.96 7.30 -13.73
CA VAL A 78 -4.68 6.85 -13.18
C VAL A 78 -3.92 6.09 -14.26
N ASN A 79 -2.69 6.51 -14.56
CA ASN A 79 -1.80 5.78 -15.44
C ASN A 79 -1.13 4.65 -14.68
N LEU A 80 -1.35 3.41 -15.12
CA LEU A 80 -0.95 2.21 -14.41
C LEU A 80 0.58 2.02 -14.40
N ALA A 81 1.06 1.29 -13.40
CA ALA A 81 2.44 0.82 -13.36
C ALA A 81 2.70 -0.25 -14.45
N THR A 82 3.94 -0.38 -14.87
CA THR A 82 4.42 -1.44 -15.75
C THR A 82 5.26 -2.45 -14.97
N ASN A 83 5.56 -3.60 -15.59
CA ASN A 83 6.50 -4.57 -15.00
C ASN A 83 7.87 -3.95 -14.76
N ASP A 84 8.34 -3.05 -15.65
CA ASP A 84 9.60 -2.35 -15.45
C ASP A 84 9.57 -1.43 -14.23
N HIS A 85 8.44 -0.77 -13.97
CA HIS A 85 8.24 0.04 -12.75
C HIS A 85 8.27 -0.83 -11.50
N TYR A 86 7.64 -2.02 -11.53
CA TYR A 86 7.70 -2.98 -10.44
C TYR A 86 9.17 -3.36 -10.11
N GLU A 87 9.95 -3.72 -11.12
CA GLU A 87 11.37 -4.05 -10.96
C GLU A 87 12.20 -2.87 -10.43
N GLN A 88 11.85 -1.64 -10.84
CA GLN A 88 12.50 -0.43 -10.32
C GLN A 88 12.16 -0.22 -8.83
N CYS A 89 10.92 -0.45 -8.41
CA CYS A 89 10.52 -0.40 -7.00
C CYS A 89 11.31 -1.41 -6.16
N ILE A 90 11.45 -2.66 -6.63
CA ILE A 90 12.24 -3.69 -5.93
C ILE A 90 13.69 -3.24 -5.76
N ARG A 91 14.36 -2.81 -6.85
CA ARG A 91 15.75 -2.34 -6.79
C ARG A 91 15.93 -1.13 -5.87
N ALA A 92 14.96 -0.22 -5.87
CA ALA A 92 14.98 0.95 -4.99
C ALA A 92 14.91 0.55 -3.51
N MET A 93 14.02 -0.38 -3.16
CA MET A 93 13.93 -0.92 -1.80
C MET A 93 15.19 -1.69 -1.41
N GLU A 94 15.72 -2.54 -2.28
CA GLU A 94 16.96 -3.29 -2.02
C GLU A 94 18.14 -2.35 -1.71
N SER A 95 18.26 -1.25 -2.43
CA SER A 95 19.32 -0.26 -2.19
C SER A 95 19.19 0.47 -0.85
N GLU A 96 18.01 0.60 -0.28
CA GLU A 96 17.75 1.26 1.00
C GLU A 96 17.68 0.28 2.17
N ARG A 97 17.61 -1.03 1.91
CA ARG A 97 17.32 -2.08 2.89
C ARG A 97 18.20 -2.00 4.13
N ASP A 98 19.50 -2.09 3.94
CA ASP A 98 20.45 -2.18 5.06
C ASP A 98 20.41 -0.89 5.92
N ARG A 99 20.27 0.26 5.29
CA ARG A 99 20.16 1.54 5.98
C ARG A 99 18.89 1.60 6.85
N TRP A 100 17.74 1.18 6.33
CA TRP A 100 16.49 1.15 7.11
C TRP A 100 16.55 0.11 8.22
N MET A 101 16.98 -1.11 7.94
CA MET A 101 17.11 -2.19 8.92
C MET A 101 18.04 -1.81 10.08
N LEU A 102 19.14 -1.11 9.82
CA LEU A 102 20.10 -0.66 10.82
C LEU A 102 19.65 0.61 11.56
N THR A 103 18.63 1.31 11.08
CA THR A 103 18.05 2.45 11.79
C THR A 103 17.42 1.96 13.10
N PRO A 104 17.75 2.53 14.28
CA PRO A 104 17.20 2.06 15.56
C PRO A 104 15.66 2.06 15.57
N ALA A 105 15.05 1.03 16.14
CA ALA A 105 13.60 0.90 16.20
C ALA A 105 12.87 2.13 16.76
N PRO A 106 13.33 2.81 17.84
CA PRO A 106 12.71 4.05 18.31
C PRO A 106 12.75 5.19 17.31
N VAL A 107 13.76 5.24 16.42
CA VAL A 107 13.85 6.26 15.35
C VAL A 107 12.82 5.95 14.26
N ARG A 108 12.71 4.67 13.86
CA ARG A 108 11.65 4.22 12.93
C ARG A 108 10.26 4.50 13.50
N GLY A 109 10.07 4.24 14.82
CA GLY A 109 8.82 4.54 15.53
C GLY A 109 8.44 6.01 15.51
N GLU A 110 9.43 6.93 15.64
CA GLU A 110 9.18 8.37 15.51
C GLU A 110 8.74 8.75 14.09
N ILE A 111 9.34 8.17 13.06
CA ILE A 111 8.91 8.40 11.67
C ILE A 111 7.48 7.91 11.46
N VAL A 112 7.12 6.72 11.99
CA VAL A 112 5.74 6.19 11.93
C VAL A 112 4.77 7.09 12.69
N ARG A 113 5.14 7.62 13.85
CA ARG A 113 4.33 8.60 14.59
C ARG A 113 4.06 9.84 13.75
N LEU A 114 5.07 10.35 13.04
CA LEU A 114 4.92 11.51 12.16
C LEU A 114 4.02 11.21 10.94
N ILE A 115 4.01 9.98 10.44
CA ILE A 115 3.02 9.53 9.43
C ILE A 115 1.61 9.62 10.02
N GLY A 116 1.40 9.15 11.25
CA GLY A 116 0.12 9.28 11.95
C GLY A 116 -0.32 10.75 12.10
N GLU A 117 0.62 11.65 12.41
CA GLU A 117 0.32 13.10 12.50
C GLU A 117 -0.09 13.71 11.15
N GLU A 118 0.56 13.32 10.06
CA GLU A 118 0.14 13.81 8.73
C GLU A 118 -1.22 13.22 8.33
N LEU A 119 -1.53 11.96 8.65
CA LEU A 119 -2.84 11.35 8.45
C LEU A 119 -3.93 12.10 9.24
N ARG A 120 -3.66 12.51 10.51
CA ARG A 120 -4.61 13.31 11.31
C ARG A 120 -4.98 14.63 10.65
N LYS A 121 -4.00 15.31 10.05
CA LYS A 121 -4.24 16.59 9.34
C LYS A 121 -5.16 16.43 8.14
N HIS A 122 -5.07 15.30 7.44
CA HIS A 122 -5.82 15.00 6.23
C HIS A 122 -6.99 14.03 6.41
N LYS A 123 -7.35 13.73 7.67
CA LYS A 123 -8.38 12.72 7.97
C LYS A 123 -9.71 13.00 7.29
N GLY A 124 -10.18 14.25 7.35
CA GLY A 124 -11.46 14.64 6.77
C GLY A 124 -11.51 14.49 5.25
N GLU A 125 -10.48 14.97 4.56
CA GLU A 125 -10.37 14.91 3.10
C GLU A 125 -10.18 13.47 2.63
N LEU A 126 -9.29 12.71 3.30
CA LEU A 126 -9.02 11.32 2.95
C LEU A 126 -10.24 10.43 3.20
N GLY A 127 -10.97 10.63 4.32
CA GLY A 127 -12.22 9.95 4.59
C GLY A 127 -13.31 10.28 3.55
N SER A 128 -13.34 11.52 3.05
CA SER A 128 -14.22 11.91 1.94
C SER A 128 -13.86 11.21 0.63
N LEU A 129 -12.57 11.07 0.34
CA LEU A 129 -12.10 10.31 -0.82
C LEU A 129 -12.47 8.83 -0.74
N ILE A 130 -12.27 8.20 0.43
CA ILE A 130 -12.66 6.79 0.66
C ILE A 130 -14.17 6.62 0.44
N SER A 131 -14.98 7.54 0.96
CA SER A 131 -16.44 7.52 0.76
C SER A 131 -16.81 7.70 -0.72
N LEU A 132 -16.13 8.60 -1.43
CA LEU A 132 -16.37 8.85 -2.85
C LEU A 132 -16.04 7.63 -3.71
N GLU A 133 -14.88 7.02 -3.50
CA GLU A 133 -14.33 5.97 -4.37
C GLU A 133 -14.94 4.60 -4.09
N MET A 134 -15.26 4.32 -2.81
CA MET A 134 -15.76 3.03 -2.36
C MET A 134 -17.29 3.01 -2.15
N GLY A 135 -17.93 4.15 -1.94
CA GLY A 135 -19.37 4.26 -1.73
C GLY A 135 -19.85 4.07 -0.28
N LYS A 136 -18.94 4.03 0.69
CA LYS A 136 -19.30 3.96 2.11
C LYS A 136 -19.68 5.32 2.68
N ILE A 137 -20.39 5.33 3.81
CA ILE A 137 -20.75 6.57 4.50
C ILE A 137 -19.50 7.28 5.05
N LYS A 138 -19.60 8.61 5.20
CA LYS A 138 -18.46 9.44 5.61
C LYS A 138 -17.83 9.03 6.94
N VAL A 139 -18.67 8.63 7.91
CA VAL A 139 -18.19 8.18 9.23
C VAL A 139 -17.31 6.95 9.13
N GLU A 140 -17.64 6.01 8.24
CA GLU A 140 -16.80 4.83 8.00
C GLU A 140 -15.54 5.18 7.23
N GLY A 141 -15.59 6.10 6.26
CA GLY A 141 -14.41 6.61 5.58
C GLY A 141 -13.42 7.28 6.54
N ASP A 142 -13.93 8.12 7.46
CA ASP A 142 -13.11 8.72 8.52
C ASP A 142 -12.59 7.67 9.51
N GLY A 143 -13.39 6.63 9.78
CA GLY A 143 -13.02 5.51 10.64
C GLY A 143 -11.82 4.74 10.13
N GLU A 144 -11.76 4.47 8.82
CA GLU A 144 -10.59 3.80 8.22
C GLU A 144 -9.30 4.58 8.41
N VAL A 145 -9.36 5.90 8.24
CA VAL A 145 -8.19 6.75 8.47
C VAL A 145 -7.80 6.74 9.94
N GLN A 146 -8.80 6.75 10.84
CA GLN A 146 -8.56 6.67 12.28
C GLN A 146 -7.86 5.37 12.67
N GLU A 147 -8.29 4.24 12.13
CA GLU A 147 -7.63 2.94 12.39
C GLU A 147 -6.17 2.93 11.96
N PHE A 148 -5.84 3.58 10.85
CA PHE A 148 -4.44 3.74 10.44
C PHE A 148 -3.66 4.59 11.45
N ILE A 149 -4.24 5.70 11.88
CA ILE A 149 -3.64 6.60 12.90
C ILE A 149 -3.40 5.84 14.21
N ASP A 150 -4.40 5.10 14.69
CA ASP A 150 -4.31 4.33 15.93
C ASP A 150 -3.21 3.25 15.85
N THR A 151 -3.06 2.64 14.68
CA THR A 151 -1.98 1.67 14.45
C THR A 151 -0.60 2.35 14.41
N CYS A 152 -0.49 3.58 13.90
CA CYS A 152 0.76 4.34 13.99
C CYS A 152 1.13 4.64 15.45
N ASP A 153 0.16 4.99 16.29
CA ASP A 153 0.37 5.22 17.72
C ASP A 153 0.82 3.93 18.44
N LEU A 154 0.14 2.80 18.15
CA LEU A 154 0.54 1.49 18.64
C LEU A 154 1.96 1.13 18.22
N ALA A 155 2.29 1.28 16.94
CA ALA A 155 3.61 0.96 16.39
C ALA A 155 4.71 1.81 17.01
N CYS A 156 4.45 3.09 17.26
CA CYS A 156 5.36 3.97 17.99
C CYS A 156 5.68 3.41 19.39
N GLY A 157 4.66 2.95 20.13
CA GLY A 157 4.84 2.27 21.42
C GLY A 157 5.67 1.00 21.29
N LEU A 158 5.29 0.11 20.35
CA LEU A 158 5.99 -1.14 20.11
C LEU A 158 7.47 -0.94 19.74
N SER A 159 7.83 0.14 19.09
CA SER A 159 9.23 0.45 18.74
C SER A 159 10.17 0.52 19.94
N ARG A 160 9.62 0.68 21.15
CA ARG A 160 10.36 0.81 22.41
C ARG A 160 10.21 -0.39 23.34
N THR A 161 9.27 -1.29 23.02
CA THR A 161 8.91 -2.45 23.84
C THR A 161 9.04 -3.77 23.12
N MET A 162 9.59 -3.79 21.89
CA MET A 162 9.93 -5.05 21.23
C MET A 162 11.04 -5.74 22.02
N GLU A 163 10.67 -6.80 22.72
CA GLU A 163 11.54 -7.54 23.63
C GLU A 163 12.04 -8.81 22.97
N GLY A 164 13.23 -9.24 23.42
CA GLY A 164 13.73 -10.60 23.28
C GLY A 164 14.10 -11.13 24.64
N LYS A 165 14.40 -12.41 24.72
CA LYS A 165 14.74 -13.08 25.98
C LYS A 165 16.22 -13.40 26.04
N ILE A 166 16.82 -13.27 27.23
CA ILE A 166 18.09 -13.88 27.56
C ILE A 166 17.77 -15.14 28.35
N ILE A 167 18.21 -16.29 27.84
CA ILE A 167 17.85 -17.61 28.37
C ILE A 167 19.13 -18.28 28.85
N PRO A 168 19.14 -18.87 30.07
CA PRO A 168 20.28 -19.63 30.57
C PRO A 168 20.60 -20.84 29.67
N SER A 169 21.88 -21.14 29.52
CA SER A 169 22.36 -22.33 28.83
C SER A 169 22.86 -23.36 29.84
N GLU A 170 22.70 -24.63 29.53
CA GLU A 170 23.32 -25.73 30.28
C GLU A 170 24.84 -25.82 30.09
N ARG A 171 25.40 -25.05 29.13
CA ARG A 171 26.82 -25.00 28.82
C ARG A 171 27.54 -23.94 29.67
N PRO A 172 28.64 -24.26 30.35
CA PRO A 172 29.38 -23.26 31.11
C PRO A 172 29.85 -22.10 30.25
N GLY A 173 29.63 -20.86 30.73
CA GLY A 173 30.05 -19.61 30.02
C GLY A 173 29.22 -19.26 28.79
N HIS A 174 28.02 -19.89 28.58
CA HIS A 174 27.14 -19.60 27.46
C HIS A 174 25.79 -19.05 27.96
N PHE A 175 25.15 -18.25 27.11
CA PHE A 175 23.75 -17.86 27.23
C PHE A 175 23.08 -17.93 25.85
N MET A 176 21.77 -18.02 25.81
CA MET A 176 20.98 -17.96 24.59
C MET A 176 20.25 -16.63 24.52
N LEU A 177 20.13 -16.09 23.30
CA LEU A 177 19.44 -14.84 23.03
C LEU A 177 18.31 -15.08 22.01
N GLU A 178 17.12 -14.62 22.33
CA GLU A 178 16.02 -14.45 21.39
C GLU A 178 16.05 -13.03 20.85
N GLN A 179 16.05 -12.90 19.53
CA GLN A 179 16.05 -11.60 18.85
C GLN A 179 15.11 -11.64 17.65
N TRP A 180 14.26 -10.64 17.53
CA TRP A 180 13.42 -10.42 16.35
C TRP A 180 14.20 -9.67 15.29
N ASN A 181 14.25 -10.24 14.08
CA ASN A 181 14.91 -9.64 12.93
C ASN A 181 13.88 -9.21 11.89
N PRO A 182 14.12 -8.11 11.14
CA PRO A 182 13.29 -7.73 10.00
C PRO A 182 13.16 -8.85 8.97
N LEU A 183 12.02 -8.94 8.31
CA LEU A 183 11.81 -9.83 7.16
C LEU A 183 12.52 -9.29 5.91
N GLY A 184 12.67 -7.98 5.82
CA GLY A 184 13.32 -7.30 4.70
C GLY A 184 12.32 -6.62 3.79
N LEU A 185 12.20 -7.06 2.53
CA LEU A 185 11.24 -6.52 1.58
C LEU A 185 9.93 -7.30 1.67
N ILE A 186 8.82 -6.59 1.87
CA ILE A 186 7.48 -7.18 1.95
C ILE A 186 6.53 -6.56 0.93
N GLY A 187 5.57 -7.35 0.47
CA GLY A 187 4.45 -6.88 -0.35
C GLY A 187 3.18 -6.78 0.48
N ILE A 188 2.46 -5.66 0.38
CA ILE A 188 1.14 -5.47 0.98
C ILE A 188 0.11 -5.37 -0.14
N ILE A 189 -0.85 -6.30 -0.17
CA ILE A 189 -1.94 -6.31 -1.15
C ILE A 189 -3.24 -6.08 -0.40
N THR A 190 -3.96 -5.00 -0.76
CA THR A 190 -5.21 -4.63 -0.11
C THR A 190 -6.40 -4.69 -1.05
N ALA A 191 -7.58 -4.95 -0.50
CA ALA A 191 -8.84 -5.02 -1.21
C ALA A 191 -9.53 -3.65 -1.29
N PHE A 192 -10.51 -3.53 -2.19
CA PHE A 192 -11.22 -2.27 -2.45
C PHE A 192 -12.16 -1.84 -1.32
N ASN A 193 -12.71 -2.78 -0.57
CA ASN A 193 -13.72 -2.51 0.45
C ASN A 193 -13.17 -1.79 1.69
N PHE A 194 -11.87 -1.87 1.91
CA PHE A 194 -11.11 -1.09 2.90
C PHE A 194 -9.81 -0.59 2.26
N PRO A 195 -9.87 0.50 1.48
CA PRO A 195 -8.72 0.93 0.67
C PRO A 195 -7.59 1.59 1.48
N CYS A 196 -7.81 1.92 2.75
CA CYS A 196 -6.85 2.62 3.60
C CYS A 196 -6.44 1.82 4.85
N ALA A 197 -7.39 1.37 5.67
CA ALA A 197 -7.12 0.77 6.98
C ALA A 197 -6.19 -0.45 6.94
N PRO A 198 -6.37 -1.46 6.05
CA PRO A 198 -5.49 -2.64 6.01
C PRO A 198 -4.05 -2.32 5.61
N LEU A 199 -3.81 -1.26 4.82
CA LEU A 199 -2.45 -0.77 4.64
C LEU A 199 -1.87 -0.35 5.98
N GLY A 200 -2.61 0.45 6.75
CA GLY A 200 -2.19 0.95 8.05
C GLY A 200 -1.84 -0.16 9.03
N TRP A 201 -2.69 -1.17 9.14
CA TRP A 201 -2.47 -2.32 10.04
C TRP A 201 -1.17 -3.05 9.76
N ASN A 202 -0.80 -3.17 8.48
CA ASN A 202 0.41 -3.86 8.06
C ASN A 202 1.61 -2.91 8.03
N ALA A 203 1.47 -1.75 7.38
CA ALA A 203 2.60 -0.84 7.13
C ALA A 203 3.20 -0.25 8.39
N ALA A 204 2.38 0.21 9.34
CA ALA A 204 2.89 0.84 10.56
C ALA A 204 3.74 -0.13 11.39
N ILE A 205 3.28 -1.38 11.54
CA ILE A 205 4.01 -2.42 12.29
C ILE A 205 5.27 -2.84 11.52
N ALA A 206 5.16 -3.11 10.22
CA ALA A 206 6.29 -3.54 9.40
C ALA A 206 7.41 -2.49 9.36
N LEU A 207 7.06 -1.19 9.21
CA LEU A 207 8.03 -0.09 9.26
C LEU A 207 8.83 -0.09 10.57
N VAL A 208 8.14 -0.24 11.69
CA VAL A 208 8.79 -0.29 13.02
C VAL A 208 9.66 -1.53 13.17
N CYS A 209 9.25 -2.68 12.62
CA CYS A 209 10.06 -3.89 12.60
C CYS A 209 11.32 -3.76 11.74
N GLY A 210 11.39 -2.78 10.85
CA GLY A 210 12.54 -2.55 9.98
C GLY A 210 12.37 -3.09 8.57
N ASP A 211 11.13 -3.43 8.19
CA ASP A 211 10.80 -3.90 6.86
C ASP A 211 10.57 -2.73 5.89
N LEU A 212 10.88 -2.95 4.63
CA LEU A 212 10.55 -2.07 3.52
C LEU A 212 9.38 -2.66 2.76
N MET A 213 8.52 -1.81 2.20
CA MET A 213 7.28 -2.32 1.65
C MET A 213 6.92 -1.77 0.29
N MET A 214 6.35 -2.66 -0.52
CA MET A 214 5.63 -2.32 -1.73
C MET A 214 4.15 -2.51 -1.49
N TRP A 215 3.38 -1.46 -1.73
CA TRP A 215 1.93 -1.52 -1.66
C TRP A 215 1.32 -1.70 -3.05
N LYS A 216 0.42 -2.66 -3.17
CA LYS A 216 -0.48 -2.83 -4.31
C LYS A 216 -1.91 -2.66 -3.82
N GLY A 217 -2.50 -1.50 -4.06
CA GLY A 217 -3.91 -1.21 -3.78
C GLY A 217 -4.86 -1.92 -4.75
N ALA A 218 -6.16 -1.82 -4.50
CA ALA A 218 -7.16 -2.34 -5.41
C ALA A 218 -7.33 -1.42 -6.64
N PRO A 219 -7.46 -1.97 -7.86
CA PRO A 219 -7.65 -1.15 -9.07
C PRO A 219 -8.93 -0.32 -9.08
N SER A 220 -9.93 -0.69 -8.30
CA SER A 220 -11.20 0.06 -8.21
C SER A 220 -11.17 1.25 -7.24
N THR A 221 -10.11 1.38 -6.43
CA THR A 221 -9.91 2.49 -5.48
C THR A 221 -8.49 3.08 -5.59
N PRO A 222 -8.07 3.47 -6.81
CA PRO A 222 -6.68 3.85 -7.04
C PRO A 222 -6.34 5.25 -6.49
N LEU A 223 -7.29 6.16 -6.44
CA LEU A 223 -7.05 7.53 -5.94
C LEU A 223 -6.75 7.52 -4.44
N THR A 224 -7.43 6.67 -3.67
CA THR A 224 -7.12 6.47 -2.24
C THR A 224 -5.69 5.98 -2.08
N SER A 225 -5.26 4.99 -2.90
CA SER A 225 -3.89 4.48 -2.84
C SER A 225 -2.85 5.55 -3.13
N ILE A 226 -3.08 6.41 -4.12
CA ILE A 226 -2.18 7.50 -4.47
C ILE A 226 -2.15 8.57 -3.37
N ALA A 227 -3.32 8.97 -2.85
CA ALA A 227 -3.40 10.00 -1.80
C ALA A 227 -2.69 9.56 -0.52
N VAL A 228 -2.93 8.33 -0.07
CA VAL A 228 -2.24 7.77 1.11
C VAL A 228 -0.74 7.69 0.88
N THR A 229 -0.30 7.23 -0.29
CA THR A 229 1.13 7.18 -0.64
C THR A 229 1.74 8.58 -0.62
N LYS A 230 1.07 9.61 -1.14
CA LYS A 230 1.55 11.01 -1.08
C LYS A 230 1.72 11.50 0.36
N ILE A 231 0.86 11.10 1.29
CA ILE A 231 0.98 11.46 2.71
C ILE A 231 2.18 10.77 3.34
N ILE A 232 2.31 9.45 3.17
CA ILE A 232 3.41 8.65 3.74
C ILE A 232 4.76 9.10 3.17
N SER A 233 4.85 9.23 1.84
CA SER A 233 6.10 9.56 1.16
C SER A 233 6.65 10.92 1.57
N ARG A 234 5.80 11.94 1.78
CA ARG A 234 6.24 13.26 2.27
C ARG A 234 6.98 13.17 3.60
N VAL A 235 6.56 12.28 4.50
CA VAL A 235 7.24 12.09 5.79
C VAL A 235 8.55 11.36 5.58
N LEU A 236 8.53 10.24 4.86
CA LEU A 236 9.73 9.44 4.60
C LEU A 236 10.80 10.25 3.85
N ASP A 237 10.41 11.02 2.83
CA ASP A 237 11.30 11.86 2.04
C ASP A 237 11.99 12.94 2.89
N ARG A 238 11.27 13.60 3.79
CA ARG A 238 11.83 14.59 4.73
C ARG A 238 12.89 13.99 5.66
N HIS A 239 12.80 12.68 5.93
CA HIS A 239 13.76 11.96 6.77
C HIS A 239 14.82 11.21 5.96
N GLY A 240 14.80 11.36 4.61
CA GLY A 240 15.78 10.77 3.72
C GLY A 240 15.56 9.28 3.43
N PHE A 241 14.35 8.74 3.61
CA PHE A 241 14.00 7.33 3.42
C PHE A 241 12.99 7.10 2.29
N SER A 242 13.20 7.74 1.14
CA SER A 242 12.24 7.79 0.04
C SER A 242 11.98 6.43 -0.66
N SER A 243 12.81 5.42 -0.39
CA SER A 243 12.66 4.09 -1.00
C SER A 243 12.12 3.02 -0.03
N VAL A 244 11.84 3.40 1.22
CA VAL A 244 11.33 2.46 2.23
C VAL A 244 9.88 2.06 1.97
N PHE A 245 9.11 2.92 1.32
CA PHE A 245 7.73 2.68 0.92
C PHE A 245 7.57 2.96 -0.58
N THR A 246 6.96 2.02 -1.29
CA THR A 246 6.70 2.12 -2.74
C THR A 246 5.24 1.78 -3.04
N LEU A 247 4.70 2.32 -4.13
CA LEU A 247 3.38 1.99 -4.70
C LEU A 247 3.57 1.43 -6.10
N CYS A 248 2.92 0.29 -6.38
CA CYS A 248 2.91 -0.31 -7.72
C CYS A 248 1.58 -1.02 -8.01
#